data_2c6c1983355ffb9c7856fe936e7e3b6f
#
_entry.id   2c6c1983355ffb9c7856fe936e7e3b6f
#
_cell.length_a   1.000
_cell.length_b   1.000
_cell.length_c   1.000
_cell.angle_alpha   90.00
_cell.angle_beta   90.00
_cell.angle_gamma   90.00
#
_symmetry.space_group_name_H-M   'P 1'
#
loop_
_entity.id
_entity.type
_entity.pdbx_description
1 polymer ?
#
loop_
_entity_poly.entity_id
_entity_poly.type
_entity_poly.pdbx_seq_one_letter_code
_entity_poly.pdbx_strand_id
1 'polypeptide(L)'
;MALLRYFNPVGADRSGLIGEDPDDIPTNLIPYISQVAIGRLPRLKVFGNDYPTQDGTGVRDYIHVVDLARGHIKALEKLVNTPPQCHVWNLGVGRGYSVLEMVKAFEKASGRPVPYEVVQRRPGDIAACYADPEKAQRELSWKAARGLDDMMMDTWRWQSETPDGYPD
;
A
#
# COMPACT_ATOMS: atom_id res chain seq x y z
N MET A 1 -5.11 -22.63 -12.04
CA MET A 1 -5.63 -21.29 -11.67
C MET A 1 -4.88 -20.80 -10.44
N ALA A 2 -4.58 -19.49 -10.34
CA ALA A 2 -4.02 -18.88 -9.13
C ALA A 2 -4.99 -17.82 -8.59
N LEU A 3 -5.30 -17.90 -7.31
CA LEU A 3 -6.03 -16.88 -6.56
C LEU A 3 -4.99 -16.12 -5.72
N LEU A 4 -4.66 -14.91 -6.14
CA LEU A 4 -3.72 -14.05 -5.44
C LEU A 4 -4.52 -13.09 -4.54
N ARG A 5 -4.29 -13.18 -3.23
CA ARG A 5 -4.86 -12.28 -2.24
C ARG A 5 -3.82 -11.26 -1.87
N TYR A 6 -3.86 -10.10 -2.51
CA TYR A 6 -2.94 -9.02 -2.16
C TYR A 6 -3.58 -8.06 -1.15
N PHE A 7 -2.72 -7.51 -0.31
CA PHE A 7 -3.08 -6.57 0.72
C PHE A 7 -3.06 -5.14 0.14
N ASN A 8 -2.67 -4.12 0.86
CA ASN A 8 -2.75 -2.75 0.36
C ASN A 8 -1.55 -2.39 -0.53
N PRO A 9 -1.67 -2.41 -1.86
CA PRO A 9 -0.58 -1.99 -2.74
C PRO A 9 -0.30 -0.50 -2.57
N VAL A 10 0.98 -0.14 -2.49
CA VAL A 10 1.45 1.25 -2.37
C VAL A 10 2.80 1.40 -3.07
N GLY A 11 3.31 2.61 -3.16
CA GLY A 11 4.52 2.88 -3.91
C GLY A 11 4.24 3.15 -5.37
N ALA A 12 5.31 3.41 -6.09
CA ALA A 12 5.30 3.66 -7.52
C ALA A 12 6.53 3.01 -8.16
N ASP A 13 6.67 3.07 -9.47
CA ASP A 13 7.92 2.66 -10.10
C ASP A 13 9.05 3.62 -9.72
N ARG A 14 10.23 3.06 -9.48
CA ARG A 14 11.42 3.83 -9.09
C ARG A 14 11.82 4.91 -10.11
N SER A 15 11.42 4.76 -11.38
CA SER A 15 11.69 5.75 -12.42
C SER A 15 10.92 7.07 -12.23
N GLY A 16 9.82 7.07 -11.43
CA GLY A 16 8.89 8.19 -11.35
C GLY A 16 7.96 8.32 -12.56
N LEU A 17 8.01 7.37 -13.51
CA LEU A 17 7.20 7.41 -14.74
C LEU A 17 5.86 6.67 -14.62
N ILE A 18 5.72 5.81 -13.61
CA ILE A 18 4.52 4.99 -13.40
C ILE A 18 4.12 5.07 -11.93
N GLY A 19 2.90 5.52 -11.67
CA GLY A 19 2.32 5.61 -10.32
C GLY A 19 0.80 5.54 -10.34
N GLU A 20 0.19 5.71 -9.18
CA GLU A 20 -1.26 5.68 -9.02
C GLU A 20 -1.84 7.08 -9.28
N ASP A 21 -2.75 7.16 -10.25
CA ASP A 21 -3.41 8.40 -10.68
C ASP A 21 -4.94 8.20 -10.65
N PRO A 22 -5.59 8.42 -9.51
CA PRO A 22 -7.03 8.29 -9.40
C PRO A 22 -7.74 9.51 -10.02
N ASP A 23 -8.77 9.26 -10.83
CA ASP A 23 -9.60 10.30 -11.47
C ASP A 23 -10.37 11.17 -10.46
N ASP A 24 -10.77 10.57 -9.33
CA ASP A 24 -11.55 11.21 -8.27
C ASP A 24 -10.75 11.36 -6.97
N ILE A 25 -11.42 11.84 -5.90
CA ILE A 25 -10.84 11.86 -4.55
C ILE A 25 -10.45 10.43 -4.15
N PRO A 26 -9.18 10.18 -3.83
CA PRO A 26 -8.72 8.83 -3.51
C PRO A 26 -9.45 8.22 -2.30
N THR A 27 -9.81 6.96 -2.42
CA THR A 27 -10.38 6.17 -1.31
C THR A 27 -9.28 5.40 -0.55
N ASN A 28 -8.14 5.18 -1.18
CA ASN A 28 -6.96 4.54 -0.60
C ASN A 28 -6.13 5.56 0.19
N LEU A 29 -5.48 5.07 1.26
CA LEU A 29 -4.77 5.93 2.22
C LEU A 29 -3.62 6.70 1.57
N ILE A 30 -2.72 6.02 0.84
CA ILE A 30 -1.48 6.64 0.37
C ILE A 30 -1.69 7.66 -0.74
N PRO A 31 -2.49 7.42 -1.79
CA PRO A 31 -2.79 8.48 -2.75
C PRO A 31 -3.53 9.67 -2.12
N TYR A 32 -4.36 9.44 -1.07
CA TYR A 32 -4.97 10.55 -0.33
C TYR A 32 -3.90 11.36 0.43
N ILE A 33 -2.98 10.70 1.15
CA ILE A 33 -1.87 11.34 1.87
C ILE A 33 -1.01 12.16 0.88
N SER A 34 -0.68 11.59 -0.28
CA SER A 34 0.16 12.28 -1.28
C SER A 34 -0.51 13.55 -1.83
N GLN A 35 -1.82 13.51 -2.09
CA GLN A 35 -2.58 14.69 -2.51
C GLN A 35 -2.71 15.75 -1.41
N VAL A 36 -2.76 15.36 -0.13
CA VAL A 36 -2.67 16.32 0.97
C VAL A 36 -1.29 16.95 1.03
N ALA A 37 -0.22 16.17 0.88
CA ALA A 37 1.16 16.66 0.95
C ALA A 37 1.51 17.65 -0.17
N ILE A 38 0.93 17.51 -1.37
CA ILE A 38 1.10 18.48 -2.46
C ILE A 38 0.09 19.64 -2.41
N GLY A 39 -0.85 19.64 -1.47
CA GLY A 39 -1.82 20.70 -1.27
C GLY A 39 -3.09 20.63 -2.14
N ARG A 40 -3.32 19.51 -2.85
CA ARG A 40 -4.58 19.29 -3.61
C ARG A 40 -5.77 19.04 -2.69
N LEU A 41 -5.53 18.37 -1.55
CA LEU A 41 -6.54 18.14 -0.51
C LEU A 41 -6.14 18.86 0.78
N PRO A 42 -7.11 19.41 1.54
CA PRO A 42 -6.79 20.24 2.70
C PRO A 42 -6.28 19.42 3.91
N ARG A 43 -6.75 18.21 4.10
CA ARG A 43 -6.37 17.33 5.21
C ARG A 43 -6.82 15.91 4.98
N LEU A 44 -6.14 14.95 5.64
CA LEU A 44 -6.52 13.54 5.69
C LEU A 44 -7.63 13.31 6.73
N LYS A 45 -8.61 12.47 6.41
CA LYS A 45 -9.57 11.94 7.40
C LYS A 45 -9.07 10.62 7.95
N VAL A 46 -8.81 10.56 9.26
CA VAL A 46 -8.45 9.35 10.00
C VAL A 46 -9.70 8.77 10.64
N PHE A 47 -10.12 7.59 10.19
CA PHE A 47 -11.38 6.96 10.61
C PHE A 47 -11.22 6.16 11.90
N GLY A 48 -11.46 6.82 13.04
CA GLY A 48 -11.32 6.26 14.39
C GLY A 48 -9.90 6.37 14.95
N ASN A 49 -9.80 6.57 16.26
CA ASN A 49 -8.56 6.57 17.03
C ASN A 49 -8.71 5.76 18.34
N ASP A 50 -9.70 4.89 18.39
CA ASP A 50 -10.09 4.12 19.57
C ASP A 50 -10.06 2.60 19.29
N TYR A 51 -9.34 2.15 18.23
CA TYR A 51 -9.06 0.74 18.00
C TYR A 51 -8.07 0.19 19.04
N PRO A 52 -8.14 -1.10 19.39
CA PRO A 52 -7.16 -1.75 20.28
C PRO A 52 -5.81 -1.99 19.55
N THR A 53 -5.21 -0.91 19.09
CA THR A 53 -3.91 -0.84 18.39
C THR A 53 -2.99 0.13 19.13
N GLN A 54 -1.71 0.17 18.77
CA GLN A 54 -0.72 0.94 19.52
C GLN A 54 -1.04 2.46 19.60
N ASP A 55 -1.57 3.03 18.51
CA ASP A 55 -1.91 4.46 18.41
C ASP A 55 -3.41 4.71 18.25
N GLY A 56 -4.23 3.68 18.41
CA GLY A 56 -5.68 3.73 18.29
C GLY A 56 -6.20 3.72 16.86
N THR A 57 -5.35 3.80 15.83
CA THR A 57 -5.79 3.80 14.44
C THR A 57 -5.72 2.42 13.78
N GLY A 58 -6.43 2.23 12.68
CA GLY A 58 -6.48 0.95 11.97
C GLY A 58 -5.10 0.53 11.44
N VAL A 59 -4.80 -0.77 11.52
CA VAL A 59 -3.53 -1.37 11.08
C VAL A 59 -3.75 -2.22 9.83
N ARG A 60 -2.95 -2.01 8.78
CA ARG A 60 -3.01 -2.75 7.51
C ARG A 60 -1.61 -3.18 7.06
N ASP A 61 -1.55 -4.26 6.31
CA ASP A 61 -0.35 -4.67 5.58
C ASP A 61 -0.25 -3.87 4.28
N TYR A 62 0.85 -3.15 4.11
CA TYR A 62 1.15 -2.40 2.89
C TYR A 62 2.29 -3.09 2.16
N ILE A 63 2.10 -3.32 0.87
CA ILE A 63 3.07 -3.97 0.00
C ILE A 63 3.46 -3.05 -1.15
N HIS A 64 4.75 -2.97 -1.44
CA HIS A 64 5.20 -2.19 -2.59
C HIS A 64 4.68 -2.78 -3.91
N VAL A 65 4.10 -1.95 -4.77
CA VAL A 65 3.46 -2.37 -6.03
C VAL A 65 4.40 -3.19 -6.92
N VAL A 66 5.70 -2.87 -6.97
CA VAL A 66 6.70 -3.64 -7.74
C VAL A 66 6.93 -5.03 -7.15
N ASP A 67 6.90 -5.19 -5.83
CA ASP A 67 7.01 -6.50 -5.20
C ASP A 67 5.74 -7.33 -5.45
N LEU A 68 4.58 -6.69 -5.42
CA LEU A 68 3.32 -7.33 -5.81
C LEU A 68 3.36 -7.81 -7.27
N ALA A 69 3.81 -6.96 -8.21
CA ALA A 69 3.97 -7.33 -9.63
C ALA A 69 4.91 -8.53 -9.80
N ARG A 70 6.03 -8.56 -9.08
CA ARG A 70 6.95 -9.71 -9.06
C ARG A 70 6.28 -10.98 -8.52
N GLY A 71 5.42 -10.85 -7.53
CA GLY A 71 4.59 -11.96 -7.02
C GLY A 71 3.68 -12.56 -8.08
N HIS A 72 3.08 -11.73 -8.94
CA HIS A 72 2.27 -12.19 -10.08
C HIS A 72 3.12 -12.97 -11.09
N ILE A 73 4.32 -12.48 -11.41
CA ILE A 73 5.24 -13.19 -12.31
C ILE A 73 5.60 -14.56 -11.74
N LYS A 74 5.95 -14.63 -10.45
CA LYS A 74 6.29 -15.89 -9.78
C LYS A 74 5.11 -16.87 -9.73
N ALA A 75 3.91 -16.38 -9.53
CA ALA A 75 2.70 -17.20 -9.59
C ALA A 75 2.47 -17.75 -11.01
N LEU A 76 2.69 -16.93 -12.04
CA LEU A 76 2.59 -17.36 -13.43
C LEU A 76 3.63 -18.44 -13.77
N GLU A 77 4.91 -18.21 -13.41
CA GLU A 77 5.97 -19.21 -13.55
C GLU A 77 5.61 -20.54 -12.90
N LYS A 78 5.01 -20.51 -11.69
CA LYS A 78 4.55 -21.70 -11.00
C LYS A 78 3.45 -22.43 -11.77
N LEU A 79 2.46 -21.71 -12.27
CA LEU A 79 1.32 -22.29 -13.01
C LEU A 79 1.76 -23.01 -14.30
N VAL A 80 2.73 -22.44 -15.02
CA VAL A 80 3.25 -23.04 -16.26
C VAL A 80 4.01 -24.35 -15.98
N ASN A 81 4.64 -24.46 -14.82
CA ASN A 81 5.52 -25.56 -14.47
C ASN A 81 4.89 -26.60 -13.52
N THR A 82 3.58 -26.53 -13.28
CA THR A 82 2.88 -27.49 -12.39
C THR A 82 1.60 -28.03 -13.05
N PRO A 83 1.17 -29.26 -12.68
CA PRO A 83 -0.08 -29.80 -13.14
C PRO A 83 -1.26 -28.86 -12.84
N PRO A 84 -2.33 -28.92 -13.66
CA PRO A 84 -3.52 -28.08 -13.47
C PRO A 84 -4.15 -28.26 -12.11
N GLN A 85 -4.11 -27.23 -11.27
CA GLN A 85 -4.76 -27.17 -9.96
C GLN A 85 -5.07 -25.71 -9.58
N CYS A 86 -5.85 -25.53 -8.52
CA CYS A 86 -6.12 -24.21 -7.96
C CYS A 86 -5.14 -23.93 -6.81
N HIS A 87 -4.39 -22.87 -6.94
CA HIS A 87 -3.51 -22.36 -5.90
C HIS A 87 -4.07 -21.08 -5.28
N VAL A 88 -3.83 -20.88 -3.99
CA VAL A 88 -4.17 -19.65 -3.26
C VAL A 88 -2.92 -19.16 -2.55
N TRP A 89 -2.50 -17.90 -2.80
CA TRP A 89 -1.36 -17.27 -2.14
C TRP A 89 -1.73 -15.87 -1.64
N ASN A 90 -1.29 -15.56 -0.42
CA ASN A 90 -1.33 -14.21 0.10
C ASN A 90 -0.06 -13.48 -0.34
N LEU A 91 -0.22 -12.32 -0.96
CA LEU A 91 0.87 -11.45 -1.35
C LEU A 91 0.85 -10.19 -0.46
N GLY A 92 1.61 -10.24 0.61
CA GLY A 92 1.78 -9.19 1.61
C GLY A 92 3.17 -9.24 2.22
N VAL A 93 3.47 -8.31 3.10
CA VAL A 93 4.75 -8.22 3.81
C VAL A 93 4.77 -9.10 5.06
N GLY A 94 3.59 -9.36 5.63
CA GLY A 94 3.42 -10.05 6.92
C GLY A 94 3.60 -9.13 8.12
N ARG A 95 3.59 -7.80 7.89
CA ARG A 95 3.68 -6.77 8.92
C ARG A 95 2.62 -5.71 8.67
N GLY A 96 1.93 -5.30 9.74
CA GLY A 96 0.99 -4.19 9.70
C GLY A 96 1.63 -2.86 10.08
N TYR A 97 1.10 -1.78 9.50
CA TYR A 97 1.39 -0.39 9.87
C TYR A 97 0.07 0.33 10.15
N SER A 98 0.07 1.18 11.17
CA SER A 98 -1.09 2.01 11.49
C SER A 98 -1.22 3.20 10.54
N VAL A 99 -2.39 3.83 10.53
CA VAL A 99 -2.61 5.05 9.73
C VAL A 99 -1.63 6.15 10.11
N LEU A 100 -1.38 6.36 11.41
CA LEU A 100 -0.47 7.41 11.87
C LEU A 100 1.00 7.06 11.63
N GLU A 101 1.39 5.78 11.63
CA GLU A 101 2.72 5.36 11.17
C GLU A 101 2.93 5.70 9.69
N MET A 102 1.91 5.45 8.85
CA MET A 102 1.96 5.78 7.41
C MET A 102 2.08 7.29 7.18
N VAL A 103 1.31 8.11 7.92
CA VAL A 103 1.42 9.58 7.87
C VAL A 103 2.83 10.04 8.21
N LYS A 104 3.38 9.59 9.34
CA LYS A 104 4.75 9.96 9.78
C LYS A 104 5.83 9.53 8.79
N ALA A 105 5.69 8.32 8.23
CA ALA A 105 6.62 7.82 7.22
C ALA A 105 6.58 8.67 5.94
N PHE A 106 5.38 9.10 5.53
CA PHE A 106 5.22 9.94 4.35
C PHE A 106 5.75 11.37 4.58
N GLU A 107 5.49 11.97 5.75
CA GLU A 107 6.06 13.26 6.14
C GLU A 107 7.59 13.23 6.13
N LYS A 108 8.19 12.15 6.65
CA LYS A 108 9.65 11.93 6.62
C LYS A 108 10.18 11.87 5.18
N ALA A 109 9.50 11.14 4.29
CA ALA A 109 9.96 10.94 2.92
C ALA A 109 9.77 12.18 2.04
N SER A 110 8.66 12.90 2.22
CA SER A 110 8.29 14.06 1.41
C SER A 110 8.88 15.38 1.92
N GLY A 111 9.20 15.46 3.21
CA GLY A 111 9.50 16.72 3.90
C GLY A 111 8.30 17.67 3.97
N ARG A 112 7.10 17.19 3.72
CA ARG A 112 5.86 17.96 3.72
C ARG A 112 4.95 17.55 4.87
N PRO A 113 4.26 18.47 5.54
CA PRO A 113 3.27 18.14 6.55
C PRO A 113 2.05 17.48 5.92
N VAL A 114 1.45 16.53 6.63
CA VAL A 114 0.19 15.89 6.27
C VAL A 114 -0.83 16.16 7.38
N PRO A 115 -1.50 17.33 7.36
CA PRO A 115 -2.53 17.63 8.33
C PRO A 115 -3.67 16.60 8.25
N TYR A 116 -4.18 16.20 9.41
CA TYR A 116 -5.29 15.25 9.50
C TYR A 116 -6.31 15.64 10.55
N GLU A 117 -7.51 15.09 10.43
CA GLU A 117 -8.56 15.15 11.44
C GLU A 117 -9.05 13.73 11.74
N VAL A 118 -9.32 13.45 13.01
CA VAL A 118 -9.95 12.20 13.42
C VAL A 118 -11.45 12.32 13.26
N VAL A 119 -12.03 11.36 12.54
CA VAL A 119 -13.48 11.27 12.32
C VAL A 119 -14.01 9.93 12.82
N GLN A 120 -15.34 9.76 12.85
CA GLN A 120 -15.96 8.50 13.28
C GLN A 120 -15.48 7.31 12.44
N ARG A 121 -15.35 6.12 13.06
CA ARG A 121 -15.03 4.87 12.37
C ARG A 121 -15.96 4.62 11.19
N ARG A 122 -15.43 4.06 10.11
CA ARG A 122 -16.27 3.56 9.02
C ARG A 122 -16.91 2.23 9.43
N PRO A 123 -18.19 1.99 9.12
CA PRO A 123 -18.81 0.69 9.32
C PRO A 123 -18.02 -0.43 8.61
N GLY A 124 -17.79 -1.54 9.33
CA GLY A 124 -17.06 -2.69 8.79
C GLY A 124 -15.53 -2.63 8.89
N ASP A 125 -14.92 -1.51 9.30
CA ASP A 125 -13.48 -1.46 9.53
C ASP A 125 -13.07 -2.28 10.75
N ILE A 126 -12.04 -3.10 10.58
CA ILE A 126 -11.43 -3.91 11.65
C ILE A 126 -10.13 -3.27 12.15
N ALA A 127 -9.78 -3.56 13.40
CA ALA A 127 -8.62 -2.96 14.06
C ALA A 127 -7.30 -3.28 13.33
N ALA A 128 -7.07 -4.53 12.95
CA ALA A 128 -5.84 -4.95 12.28
C ALA A 128 -6.10 -6.04 11.24
N CYS A 129 -5.39 -5.94 10.11
CA CYS A 129 -5.39 -6.96 9.07
C CYS A 129 -4.02 -6.96 8.37
N TYR A 130 -3.31 -8.09 8.40
CA TYR A 130 -2.04 -8.30 7.71
C TYR A 130 -1.90 -9.73 7.23
N ALA A 131 -1.03 -9.95 6.25
CA ALA A 131 -0.84 -11.23 5.60
C ALA A 131 -0.11 -12.23 6.49
N ASP A 132 -0.39 -13.51 6.26
CA ASP A 132 0.59 -14.58 6.41
C ASP A 132 1.12 -14.92 5.01
N PRO A 133 2.36 -14.51 4.66
CA PRO A 133 2.96 -14.72 3.34
C PRO A 133 3.77 -16.03 3.24
N GLU A 134 3.88 -16.84 4.30
CA GLU A 134 4.78 -17.99 4.35
C GLU A 134 4.56 -18.98 3.20
N LYS A 135 3.30 -19.23 2.85
CA LYS A 135 2.98 -20.12 1.73
C LYS A 135 3.53 -19.60 0.40
N ALA A 136 3.37 -18.31 0.13
CA ALA A 136 3.91 -17.69 -1.08
C ALA A 136 5.44 -17.73 -1.08
N GLN A 137 6.09 -17.48 0.06
CA GLN A 137 7.54 -17.57 0.19
C GLN A 137 8.06 -18.96 -0.13
N ARG A 138 7.44 -19.99 0.43
CA ARG A 138 7.84 -21.39 0.24
C ARG A 138 7.56 -21.91 -1.17
N GLU A 139 6.38 -21.64 -1.72
CA GLU A 139 5.92 -22.24 -2.96
C GLU A 139 6.30 -21.47 -4.22
N LEU A 140 6.47 -20.15 -4.12
CA LEU A 140 6.83 -19.28 -5.22
C LEU A 140 8.28 -18.79 -5.15
N SER A 141 9.02 -19.11 -4.07
CA SER A 141 10.35 -18.52 -3.80
C SER A 141 10.32 -16.99 -3.90
N TRP A 142 9.23 -16.39 -3.43
CA TRP A 142 8.97 -14.96 -3.49
C TRP A 142 8.78 -14.37 -2.10
N LYS A 143 9.37 -13.22 -1.88
CA LYS A 143 9.20 -12.40 -0.68
C LYS A 143 9.19 -10.93 -1.06
N ALA A 144 8.35 -10.14 -0.43
CA ALA A 144 8.41 -8.68 -0.53
C ALA A 144 9.76 -8.18 0.00
N ALA A 145 10.46 -7.37 -0.77
CA ALA A 145 11.82 -6.93 -0.49
C ALA A 145 11.90 -5.44 -0.12
N ARG A 146 10.93 -4.63 -0.55
CA ARG A 146 10.88 -3.20 -0.30
C ARG A 146 10.21 -2.88 1.02
N GLY A 147 10.84 -1.99 1.79
CA GLY A 147 10.34 -1.53 3.07
C GLY A 147 9.43 -0.31 2.97
N LEU A 148 8.99 0.18 4.13
CA LEU A 148 8.12 1.34 4.23
C LEU A 148 8.77 2.61 3.65
N ASP A 149 10.08 2.82 3.89
CA ASP A 149 10.80 3.98 3.35
C ASP A 149 10.81 3.96 1.81
N ASP A 150 11.02 2.79 1.17
CA ASP A 150 10.96 2.66 -0.29
C ASP A 150 9.55 3.00 -0.82
N MET A 151 8.52 2.46 -0.16
CA MET A 151 7.12 2.73 -0.51
C MET A 151 6.81 4.22 -0.52
N MET A 152 7.22 4.92 0.54
CA MET A 152 6.95 6.36 0.68
C MET A 152 7.78 7.20 -0.29
N MET A 153 9.08 6.90 -0.45
CA MET A 153 9.97 7.63 -1.36
C MET A 153 9.52 7.49 -2.81
N ASP A 154 9.16 6.28 -3.25
CA ASP A 154 8.76 6.05 -4.64
C ASP A 154 7.38 6.67 -4.93
N THR A 155 6.42 6.61 -3.97
CA THR A 155 5.16 7.33 -4.08
C THR A 155 5.38 8.84 -4.18
N TRP A 156 6.23 9.40 -3.30
CA TRP A 156 6.49 10.85 -3.30
C TRP A 156 7.18 11.31 -4.58
N ARG A 157 8.13 10.53 -5.10
CA ARG A 157 8.77 10.84 -6.39
C ARG A 157 7.73 10.95 -7.50
N TRP A 158 6.88 9.95 -7.67
CA TRP A 158 5.79 9.99 -8.63
C TRP A 158 4.91 11.24 -8.45
N GLN A 159 4.38 11.44 -7.24
CA GLN A 159 3.44 12.52 -6.99
C GLN A 159 4.07 13.93 -7.16
N SER A 160 5.35 14.08 -6.81
CA SER A 160 6.04 15.39 -6.94
C SER A 160 6.46 15.70 -8.37
N GLU A 161 6.79 14.70 -9.17
CA GLU A 161 7.16 14.84 -10.59
C GLU A 161 5.93 14.90 -11.51
N THR A 162 4.80 14.32 -11.07
CA THR A 162 3.55 14.26 -11.82
C THR A 162 2.39 14.77 -10.95
N PRO A 163 2.41 16.05 -10.53
CA PRO A 163 1.45 16.58 -9.57
C PRO A 163 0.01 16.59 -10.12
N ASP A 164 -0.16 16.66 -11.42
CA ASP A 164 -1.46 16.72 -12.10
C ASP A 164 -1.90 15.38 -12.71
N GLY A 165 -1.16 14.31 -12.43
CA GLY A 165 -1.42 13.00 -13.00
C GLY A 165 -0.76 12.77 -14.37
N TYR A 166 -1.18 11.72 -15.07
CA TYR A 166 -0.68 11.48 -16.43
C TYR A 166 -1.14 12.58 -17.39
N PRO A 167 -0.29 12.99 -18.35
CA PRO A 167 -0.75 13.89 -19.40
C PRO A 167 -1.82 13.21 -20.26
N ASP A 168 -2.81 14.01 -20.67
CA ASP A 168 -3.85 13.57 -21.61
C ASP A 168 -3.31 13.10 -22.97
#